data_83f66a82bb03393e5cafffbdf170be4f
#
_entry.id   83f66a82bb03393e5cafffbdf170be4f
#
_cell.length_a   1.000
_cell.length_b   1.000
_cell.length_c   1.000
_cell.angle_alpha   90.00
_cell.angle_beta   90.00
_cell.angle_gamma   90.00
#
_symmetry.space_group_name_H-M   'P 1'
#
loop_
_entity.id
_entity.type
_entity.pdbx_description
1 polymer ?
#
loop_
_entity_poly.entity_id
_entity_poly.type
_entity_poly.pdbx_seq_one_letter_code
_entity_poly.pdbx_strand_id
1 'polypeptide(L)'
;MFTGLIERTGTVGKFFQSGAFYTLTIEAENFSGELVKGQSVSVSGACLTVTRNDNKSFDVQMMRETFNRTWFNKFLRTGTKINLERAMKLTDRLDGHLVLGHVDGVAKLIDLKGTAVKEAVFAPDDKKLLRGIVEKGSVAIDGVSLTVINVNDKNFSVGLIPETLANTTLGNLKAGSFINLETDILGKYVARLTLSADRHGGYNSEKENGNYLASLLEM
;
A
#
# COMPACT_ATOMS: atom_id res chain seq x y z
N MET A 1 -5.90 8.39 4.66
CA MET A 1 -5.23 7.32 5.44
C MET A 1 -6.17 6.14 5.54
N PHE A 2 -5.58 4.95 5.62
CA PHE A 2 -6.25 3.66 5.61
C PHE A 2 -5.62 2.78 6.70
N THR A 3 -6.27 1.67 7.02
CA THR A 3 -5.79 0.70 8.03
C THR A 3 -5.07 -0.48 7.42
N GLY A 4 -5.30 -0.73 6.13
CA GLY A 4 -4.87 -1.94 5.42
C GLY A 4 -5.79 -3.14 5.65
N LEU A 5 -7.00 -2.90 6.15
CA LEU A 5 -8.06 -3.91 6.27
C LEU A 5 -9.03 -3.74 5.11
N ILE A 6 -8.99 -4.69 4.18
CA ILE A 6 -9.82 -4.64 2.98
C ILE A 6 -11.29 -4.86 3.35
N GLU A 7 -12.14 -3.91 2.98
CA GLU A 7 -13.57 -3.99 3.22
C GLU A 7 -14.29 -4.82 2.15
N ARG A 8 -13.78 -4.77 0.89
CA ARG A 8 -14.38 -5.45 -0.25
C ARG A 8 -13.42 -5.61 -1.42
N THR A 9 -13.69 -6.57 -2.27
CA THR A 9 -13.10 -6.62 -3.61
C THR A 9 -14.07 -6.03 -4.63
N GLY A 10 -13.57 -5.20 -5.54
CA GLY A 10 -14.30 -4.65 -6.67
C GLY A 10 -13.82 -5.22 -8.00
N THR A 11 -14.48 -4.82 -9.08
CA THR A 11 -14.10 -5.18 -10.45
C THR A 11 -13.95 -3.92 -11.29
N VAL A 12 -12.88 -3.80 -12.05
CA VAL A 12 -12.69 -2.70 -13.01
C VAL A 12 -13.68 -2.86 -14.16
N GLY A 13 -14.68 -1.96 -14.27
CA GLY A 13 -15.66 -1.92 -15.34
C GLY A 13 -15.11 -1.21 -16.58
N LYS A 14 -14.59 0.01 -16.39
CA LYS A 14 -14.00 0.83 -17.46
C LYS A 14 -12.68 1.43 -17.02
N PHE A 15 -11.78 1.59 -17.96
CA PHE A 15 -10.52 2.26 -17.77
C PHE A 15 -10.14 3.04 -19.03
N PHE A 16 -9.87 4.33 -18.91
CA PHE A 16 -9.45 5.18 -20.02
C PHE A 16 -8.63 6.38 -19.55
N GLN A 17 -7.79 6.87 -20.43
CA GLN A 17 -7.05 8.11 -20.21
C GLN A 17 -7.88 9.30 -20.67
N SER A 18 -7.94 10.33 -19.83
CA SER A 18 -8.59 11.62 -20.14
C SER A 18 -7.61 12.75 -19.81
N GLY A 19 -6.95 13.29 -20.81
CA GLY A 19 -5.92 14.32 -20.64
C GLY A 19 -4.75 13.84 -19.78
N ALA A 20 -4.50 14.54 -18.65
CA ALA A 20 -3.42 14.25 -17.71
C ALA A 20 -3.77 13.15 -16.69
N PHE A 21 -5.00 12.68 -16.67
CA PHE A 21 -5.52 11.73 -15.68
C PHE A 21 -5.98 10.43 -16.34
N TYR A 22 -5.99 9.38 -15.54
CA TYR A 22 -6.69 8.14 -15.85
C TYR A 22 -7.98 8.08 -15.03
N THR A 23 -9.05 7.63 -15.64
CA THR A 23 -10.34 7.40 -14.98
C THR A 23 -10.63 5.91 -14.94
N LEU A 24 -10.96 5.40 -13.75
CA LEU A 24 -11.42 4.04 -13.53
C LEU A 24 -12.87 4.08 -13.08
N THR A 25 -13.72 3.30 -13.71
CA THR A 25 -15.03 2.92 -13.16
C THR A 25 -14.88 1.58 -12.47
N ILE A 26 -15.27 1.50 -11.21
CA ILE A 26 -15.14 0.32 -10.35
C ILE A 26 -16.55 -0.14 -9.96
N GLU A 27 -16.86 -1.38 -10.25
CA GLU A 27 -18.09 -2.05 -9.87
C GLU A 27 -17.91 -2.67 -8.47
N ALA A 28 -18.69 -2.20 -7.50
CA ALA A 28 -18.62 -2.66 -6.10
C ALA A 28 -19.97 -2.38 -5.41
N GLU A 29 -20.96 -3.21 -5.67
CA GLU A 29 -22.29 -3.12 -5.06
C GLU A 29 -22.20 -3.22 -3.52
N ASN A 30 -23.04 -2.47 -2.79
CA ASN A 30 -23.02 -2.31 -1.32
C ASN A 30 -21.76 -1.67 -0.73
N PHE A 31 -20.86 -1.13 -1.56
CA PHE A 31 -19.71 -0.31 -1.18
C PHE A 31 -19.81 1.07 -1.83
N SER A 32 -20.15 1.09 -3.11
CA SER A 32 -20.17 2.31 -3.93
C SER A 32 -21.17 3.35 -3.42
N GLY A 33 -22.35 2.93 -2.96
CA GLY A 33 -23.41 3.83 -2.47
C GLY A 33 -23.06 4.58 -1.19
N GLU A 34 -22.09 4.12 -0.42
CA GLU A 34 -21.63 4.75 0.82
C GLU A 34 -20.49 5.76 0.59
N LEU A 35 -19.95 5.83 -0.63
CA LEU A 35 -18.88 6.76 -0.97
C LEU A 35 -19.43 8.16 -1.21
N VAL A 36 -18.61 9.18 -0.94
CA VAL A 36 -18.92 10.58 -1.20
C VAL A 36 -17.93 11.13 -2.21
N LYS A 37 -18.42 11.90 -3.19
CA LYS A 37 -17.58 12.59 -4.17
C LYS A 37 -16.54 13.46 -3.45
N GLY A 38 -15.28 13.37 -3.88
CA GLY A 38 -14.13 14.03 -3.26
C GLY A 38 -13.45 13.20 -2.15
N GLN A 39 -14.07 12.11 -1.70
CA GLN A 39 -13.48 11.19 -0.72
C GLN A 39 -12.34 10.40 -1.33
N SER A 40 -11.34 10.07 -0.49
CA SER A 40 -10.28 9.12 -0.86
C SER A 40 -10.77 7.68 -0.66
N VAL A 41 -10.37 6.80 -1.57
CA VAL A 41 -10.54 5.36 -1.50
C VAL A 41 -9.23 4.67 -1.87
N SER A 42 -8.85 3.63 -1.15
CA SER A 42 -7.72 2.77 -1.49
C SER A 42 -8.18 1.75 -2.55
N VAL A 43 -7.51 1.75 -3.68
CA VAL A 43 -7.74 0.81 -4.79
C VAL A 43 -6.48 -0.02 -4.96
N SER A 44 -6.49 -1.27 -4.51
CA SER A 44 -5.29 -2.12 -4.41
C SER A 44 -4.09 -1.35 -3.88
N GLY A 45 -4.26 -0.61 -2.76
CA GLY A 45 -3.22 0.16 -2.10
C GLY A 45 -2.92 1.53 -2.70
N ALA A 46 -3.53 1.91 -3.81
CA ALA A 46 -3.40 3.26 -4.36
C ALA A 46 -4.52 4.18 -3.86
N CYS A 47 -4.17 5.30 -3.23
CA CYS A 47 -5.12 6.32 -2.80
C CYS A 47 -5.63 7.10 -4.00
N LEU A 48 -6.91 6.96 -4.31
CA LEU A 48 -7.57 7.61 -5.43
C LEU A 48 -8.78 8.43 -4.96
N THR A 49 -9.16 9.44 -5.74
CA THR A 49 -10.26 10.33 -5.39
C THR A 49 -11.53 9.95 -6.14
N VAL A 50 -12.63 9.77 -5.40
CA VAL A 50 -13.96 9.50 -5.95
C VAL A 50 -14.48 10.73 -6.68
N THR A 51 -14.86 10.57 -7.93
CA THR A 51 -15.40 11.68 -8.78
C THR A 51 -16.89 11.52 -9.05
N ARG A 52 -17.39 10.30 -9.05
CA ARG A 52 -18.80 9.94 -9.21
C ARG A 52 -19.09 8.62 -8.52
N ASN A 53 -20.27 8.43 -8.00
CA ASN A 53 -20.73 7.15 -7.47
C ASN A 53 -22.24 6.98 -7.63
N ASP A 54 -22.67 5.73 -7.69
CA ASP A 54 -24.04 5.26 -7.56
C ASP A 54 -24.04 3.97 -6.70
N ASN A 55 -25.19 3.30 -6.56
CA ASN A 55 -25.30 2.11 -5.72
C ASN A 55 -24.52 0.88 -6.23
N LYS A 56 -24.09 0.88 -7.50
CA LYS A 56 -23.44 -0.27 -8.16
C LYS A 56 -21.97 -0.03 -8.47
N SER A 57 -21.61 1.24 -8.74
CA SER A 57 -20.28 1.60 -9.24
C SER A 57 -19.85 2.98 -8.78
N PHE A 58 -18.56 3.23 -8.84
CA PHE A 58 -17.99 4.55 -8.64
C PHE A 58 -16.83 4.81 -9.60
N ASP A 59 -16.60 6.08 -9.91
CA ASP A 59 -15.48 6.52 -10.72
C ASP A 59 -14.42 7.15 -9.83
N VAL A 60 -13.17 6.81 -10.09
CA VAL A 60 -12.01 7.44 -9.47
C VAL A 60 -11.08 8.03 -10.51
N GLN A 61 -10.37 9.10 -10.12
CA GLN A 61 -9.29 9.66 -10.92
C GLN A 61 -7.92 9.31 -10.33
N MET A 62 -6.99 9.01 -11.22
CA MET A 62 -5.63 8.63 -10.90
C MET A 62 -4.66 9.51 -11.71
N MET A 63 -3.65 10.05 -11.04
CA MET A 63 -2.57 10.79 -11.69
C MET A 63 -1.67 9.84 -12.49
N ARG A 64 -1.03 10.37 -13.54
CA ARG A 64 -0.08 9.60 -14.35
C ARG A 64 1.09 9.03 -13.53
N GLU A 65 1.54 9.77 -12.52
CA GLU A 65 2.59 9.31 -11.61
C GLU A 65 2.16 8.05 -10.86
N THR A 66 0.97 8.06 -10.24
CA THR A 66 0.38 6.90 -9.55
C THR A 66 0.20 5.71 -10.49
N PHE A 67 -0.30 5.96 -11.72
CA PHE A 67 -0.43 4.91 -12.73
C PHE A 67 0.91 4.25 -13.02
N ASN A 68 1.97 5.04 -13.21
CA ASN A 68 3.30 4.54 -13.55
C ASN A 68 4.00 3.79 -12.40
N ARG A 69 3.71 4.14 -11.14
CA ARG A 69 4.27 3.48 -9.95
C ARG A 69 3.60 2.18 -9.57
N THR A 70 2.40 1.96 -10.07
CA THR A 70 1.59 0.79 -9.73
C THR A 70 1.68 -0.27 -10.82
N TRP A 71 1.31 -1.50 -10.50
CA TRP A 71 1.16 -2.55 -11.52
C TRP A 71 0.03 -2.25 -12.52
N PHE A 72 -0.77 -1.22 -12.26
CA PHE A 72 -1.86 -0.80 -13.14
C PHE A 72 -1.37 -0.47 -14.55
N ASN A 73 -0.20 0.13 -14.69
CA ASN A 73 0.39 0.50 -15.99
C ASN A 73 0.59 -0.67 -16.96
N LYS A 74 0.72 -1.90 -16.44
CA LYS A 74 0.98 -3.09 -17.23
C LYS A 74 -0.21 -4.04 -17.32
N PHE A 75 -1.03 -4.11 -16.27
CA PHE A 75 -1.99 -5.21 -16.12
C PHE A 75 -3.43 -4.77 -15.86
N LEU A 76 -3.70 -3.48 -15.61
CA LEU A 76 -5.06 -2.99 -15.38
C LEU A 76 -5.88 -3.07 -16.67
N ARG A 77 -7.03 -3.73 -16.60
CA ARG A 77 -8.00 -3.86 -17.69
C ARG A 77 -9.40 -4.11 -17.15
N THR A 78 -10.41 -3.96 -17.97
CA THR A 78 -11.78 -4.37 -17.64
C THR A 78 -11.82 -5.82 -17.17
N GLY A 79 -12.56 -6.07 -16.10
CA GLY A 79 -12.65 -7.37 -15.42
C GLY A 79 -11.57 -7.63 -14.36
N THR A 80 -10.55 -6.75 -14.22
CA THR A 80 -9.54 -6.90 -13.17
C THR A 80 -10.17 -6.76 -11.79
N LYS A 81 -9.89 -7.72 -10.90
CA LYS A 81 -10.27 -7.65 -9.48
C LYS A 81 -9.28 -6.78 -8.71
N ILE A 82 -9.80 -5.98 -7.80
CA ILE A 82 -9.04 -5.04 -6.97
C ILE A 82 -9.54 -5.03 -5.54
N ASN A 83 -8.65 -4.74 -4.59
CA ASN A 83 -8.99 -4.54 -3.18
C ASN A 83 -9.49 -3.12 -2.97
N LEU A 84 -10.48 -2.95 -2.10
CA LEU A 84 -11.10 -1.67 -1.77
C LEU A 84 -11.15 -1.45 -0.26
N GLU A 85 -10.77 -0.24 0.16
CA GLU A 85 -10.89 0.25 1.53
C GLU A 85 -11.24 1.74 1.50
N ARG A 86 -12.20 2.18 2.30
CA ARG A 86 -12.54 3.60 2.48
C ARG A 86 -11.51 4.28 3.37
N ALA A 87 -11.31 5.57 3.17
CA ALA A 87 -10.49 6.35 4.09
C ALA A 87 -11.08 6.28 5.52
N MET A 88 -10.22 5.99 6.50
CA MET A 88 -10.61 5.90 7.91
C MET A 88 -11.09 7.26 8.44
N LYS A 89 -12.05 7.22 9.35
CA LYS A 89 -12.51 8.37 10.17
C LYS A 89 -11.63 8.48 11.40
N LEU A 90 -11.63 9.64 12.06
CA LEU A 90 -10.90 9.84 13.31
C LEU A 90 -11.39 8.94 14.47
N THR A 91 -12.62 8.45 14.38
CA THR A 91 -13.24 7.56 15.37
C THR A 91 -12.99 6.09 15.14
N ASP A 92 -12.42 5.72 13.97
CA ASP A 92 -12.18 4.33 13.60
C ASP A 92 -10.96 3.78 14.34
N ARG A 93 -10.96 2.47 14.56
CA ARG A 93 -9.81 1.76 15.13
C ARG A 93 -8.73 1.56 14.08
N LEU A 94 -7.49 1.62 14.51
CA LEU A 94 -6.34 1.26 13.68
C LEU A 94 -5.95 -0.20 13.97
N ASP A 95 -6.70 -1.16 13.43
CA ASP A 95 -6.47 -2.58 13.67
C ASP A 95 -5.38 -3.21 12.78
N GLY A 96 -4.88 -2.47 11.76
CA GLY A 96 -3.72 -2.81 10.94
C GLY A 96 -2.51 -1.93 11.25
N HIS A 97 -2.03 -1.16 10.26
CA HIS A 97 -1.01 -0.13 10.44
C HIS A 97 -1.37 1.13 9.62
N LEU A 98 -0.58 2.20 9.74
CA LEU A 98 -0.81 3.43 8.99
C LEU A 98 -0.49 3.23 7.50
N VAL A 99 -1.51 2.99 6.69
CA VAL A 99 -1.41 2.89 5.24
C VAL A 99 -1.86 4.22 4.62
N LEU A 100 -0.99 4.85 3.85
CA LEU A 100 -1.29 6.13 3.21
C LEU A 100 -1.97 5.98 1.85
N GLY A 101 -1.80 4.83 1.21
CA GLY A 101 -2.19 4.59 -0.17
C GLY A 101 -1.18 5.20 -1.15
N HIS A 102 0.04 5.44 -0.69
CA HIS A 102 1.13 6.00 -1.49
C HIS A 102 2.11 4.90 -1.88
N VAL A 103 1.73 4.17 -2.93
CA VAL A 103 2.50 3.04 -3.45
C VAL A 103 3.95 3.44 -3.74
N ASP A 104 4.91 2.76 -3.13
CA ASP A 104 6.34 3.00 -3.33
C ASP A 104 6.86 2.38 -4.62
N GLY A 105 6.27 1.24 -5.01
CA GLY A 105 6.62 0.52 -6.21
C GLY A 105 5.87 -0.80 -6.32
N VAL A 106 6.38 -1.66 -7.18
CA VAL A 106 5.78 -2.95 -7.52
C VAL A 106 6.68 -4.08 -7.05
N ALA A 107 6.10 -5.17 -6.56
CA ALA A 107 6.82 -6.39 -6.29
C ALA A 107 6.18 -7.58 -7.00
N LYS A 108 7.00 -8.58 -7.33
CA LYS A 108 6.58 -9.82 -7.99
C LYS A 108 6.51 -10.95 -6.97
N LEU A 109 5.42 -11.69 -6.94
CA LEU A 109 5.33 -12.95 -6.21
C LEU A 109 6.25 -13.98 -6.86
N ILE A 110 7.26 -14.45 -6.15
CA ILE A 110 8.23 -15.43 -6.64
C ILE A 110 7.97 -16.83 -6.12
N ASP A 111 7.38 -16.96 -4.93
CA ASP A 111 7.06 -18.27 -4.33
C ASP A 111 5.85 -18.16 -3.41
N LEU A 112 5.09 -19.24 -3.29
CA LEU A 112 3.91 -19.35 -2.43
C LEU A 112 3.86 -20.75 -1.84
N LYS A 113 4.14 -20.87 -0.53
CA LYS A 113 4.26 -22.13 0.19
C LYS A 113 3.13 -22.32 1.20
N GLY A 114 2.85 -23.54 1.56
CA GLY A 114 1.85 -23.88 2.57
C GLY A 114 0.48 -24.18 1.97
N THR A 115 -0.43 -24.65 2.83
CA THR A 115 -1.80 -25.06 2.45
C THR A 115 -2.84 -24.13 3.07
N ALA A 116 -3.15 -24.25 4.35
CA ALA A 116 -4.13 -23.42 5.04
C ALA A 116 -3.60 -22.00 5.33
N VAL A 117 -2.38 -21.91 5.85
CA VAL A 117 -1.64 -20.63 5.96
C VAL A 117 -0.54 -20.66 4.90
N LYS A 118 -0.46 -19.60 4.11
CA LYS A 118 0.53 -19.51 3.04
C LYS A 118 1.61 -18.51 3.39
N GLU A 119 2.85 -18.87 3.15
CA GLU A 119 3.96 -17.93 3.12
C GLU A 119 4.17 -17.48 1.68
N ALA A 120 3.99 -16.19 1.44
CA ALA A 120 4.17 -15.56 0.14
C ALA A 120 5.50 -14.80 0.10
N VAL A 121 6.36 -15.11 -0.87
CA VAL A 121 7.67 -14.48 -1.04
C VAL A 121 7.63 -13.52 -2.21
N PHE A 122 7.97 -12.26 -1.96
CA PHE A 122 7.93 -11.16 -2.93
C PHE A 122 9.30 -10.57 -3.20
N ALA A 123 9.61 -10.31 -4.47
CA ALA A 123 10.79 -9.57 -4.90
C ALA A 123 10.36 -8.21 -5.47
N PRO A 124 10.74 -7.08 -4.83
CA PRO A 124 10.47 -5.75 -5.37
C PRO A 124 11.28 -5.50 -6.65
N ASP A 125 10.68 -4.77 -7.61
CA ASP A 125 11.38 -4.34 -8.83
C ASP A 125 12.54 -3.38 -8.47
N ASP A 126 12.34 -2.47 -7.49
CA ASP A 126 13.42 -1.68 -6.88
C ASP A 126 13.83 -2.27 -5.52
N LYS A 127 15.02 -2.87 -5.47
CA LYS A 127 15.58 -3.46 -4.24
C LYS A 127 15.79 -2.45 -3.11
N LYS A 128 15.82 -1.14 -3.39
CA LYS A 128 15.93 -0.11 -2.36
C LYS A 128 14.75 -0.16 -1.39
N LEU A 129 13.58 -0.63 -1.84
CA LEU A 129 12.40 -0.77 -1.01
C LEU A 129 12.59 -1.75 0.16
N LEU A 130 13.47 -2.74 0.00
CA LEU A 130 13.78 -3.71 1.06
C LEU A 130 14.39 -3.04 2.32
N ARG A 131 15.02 -1.88 2.17
CA ARG A 131 15.57 -1.12 3.31
C ARG A 131 14.50 -0.55 4.25
N GLY A 132 13.29 -0.36 3.73
CA GLY A 132 12.12 0.11 4.50
C GLY A 132 11.27 -1.05 5.05
N ILE A 133 11.68 -2.31 4.84
CA ILE A 133 10.98 -3.50 5.31
C ILE A 133 11.81 -4.16 6.41
N VAL A 134 11.20 -4.43 7.55
CA VAL A 134 11.88 -5.05 8.70
C VAL A 134 11.14 -6.31 9.13
N GLU A 135 11.88 -7.31 9.60
CA GLU A 135 11.28 -8.53 10.15
C GLU A 135 10.37 -8.20 11.34
N LYS A 136 9.18 -8.82 11.40
CA LYS A 136 8.11 -8.54 12.36
C LYS A 136 7.47 -7.15 12.25
N GLY A 137 7.93 -6.32 11.31
CA GLY A 137 7.26 -5.07 10.97
C GLY A 137 6.05 -5.28 10.05
N SER A 138 5.43 -4.17 9.65
CA SER A 138 4.27 -4.15 8.77
C SER A 138 4.64 -3.71 7.36
N VAL A 139 3.88 -4.21 6.39
CA VAL A 139 3.96 -3.81 4.98
C VAL A 139 2.57 -3.87 4.37
N ALA A 140 2.23 -2.96 3.46
CA ALA A 140 0.98 -3.05 2.71
C ALA A 140 1.21 -3.64 1.31
N ILE A 141 0.48 -4.71 1.00
CA ILE A 141 0.52 -5.43 -0.28
C ILE A 141 -0.87 -5.34 -0.93
N ASP A 142 -0.98 -4.67 -2.09
CA ASP A 142 -2.27 -4.32 -2.69
C ASP A 142 -3.26 -3.73 -1.67
N GLY A 143 -2.73 -2.91 -0.76
CA GLY A 143 -3.47 -2.26 0.31
C GLY A 143 -3.72 -3.13 1.54
N VAL A 144 -3.35 -4.40 1.54
CA VAL A 144 -3.53 -5.31 2.68
C VAL A 144 -2.38 -5.16 3.67
N SER A 145 -2.68 -4.84 4.93
CA SER A 145 -1.70 -4.80 6.03
C SER A 145 -1.24 -6.22 6.39
N LEU A 146 0.05 -6.48 6.30
CA LEU A 146 0.63 -7.80 6.54
C LEU A 146 1.90 -7.70 7.37
N THR A 147 2.12 -8.71 8.22
CA THR A 147 3.34 -8.85 9.02
C THR A 147 4.42 -9.52 8.20
N VAL A 148 5.62 -8.93 8.21
CA VAL A 148 6.81 -9.48 7.57
C VAL A 148 7.34 -10.66 8.38
N ILE A 149 7.51 -11.83 7.73
CA ILE A 149 8.11 -13.03 8.33
C ILE A 149 9.63 -12.96 8.24
N ASN A 150 10.14 -12.66 7.04
CA ASN A 150 11.57 -12.61 6.76
C ASN A 150 11.86 -11.54 5.70
N VAL A 151 13.05 -10.95 5.74
CA VAL A 151 13.56 -10.02 4.72
C VAL A 151 15.05 -10.23 4.52
N ASN A 152 15.50 -10.17 3.27
CA ASN A 152 16.91 -10.21 2.89
C ASN A 152 17.19 -9.24 1.72
N ASP A 153 18.40 -9.23 1.17
CA ASP A 153 18.83 -8.29 0.11
C ASP A 153 18.11 -8.48 -1.24
N LYS A 154 17.28 -9.52 -1.38
CA LYS A 154 16.64 -9.86 -2.67
C LYS A 154 15.13 -9.88 -2.60
N ASN A 155 14.56 -10.28 -1.45
CA ASN A 155 13.12 -10.51 -1.27
C ASN A 155 12.70 -10.40 0.19
N PHE A 156 11.41 -10.39 0.42
CA PHE A 156 10.78 -10.51 1.74
C PHE A 156 9.62 -11.50 1.68
N SER A 157 9.19 -12.01 2.81
CA SER A 157 8.03 -12.89 2.90
C SER A 157 7.01 -12.42 3.95
N VAL A 158 5.75 -12.75 3.70
CA VAL A 158 4.61 -12.46 4.58
C VAL A 158 3.72 -13.68 4.75
N GLY A 159 3.01 -13.75 5.88
CA GLY A 159 2.01 -14.78 6.14
C GLY A 159 0.64 -14.37 5.61
N LEU A 160 -0.03 -15.25 4.87
CA LEU A 160 -1.40 -15.10 4.41
C LEU A 160 -2.28 -16.13 5.11
N ILE A 161 -3.16 -15.64 5.99
CA ILE A 161 -4.14 -16.47 6.72
C ILE A 161 -5.38 -16.72 5.84
N PRO A 162 -6.20 -17.74 6.13
CA PRO A 162 -7.40 -18.06 5.34
C PRO A 162 -8.33 -16.87 5.14
N GLU A 163 -8.54 -16.06 6.15
CA GLU A 163 -9.39 -14.86 6.09
C GLU A 163 -8.88 -13.86 5.03
N THR A 164 -7.57 -13.56 5.02
CA THR A 164 -6.95 -12.70 4.01
C THR A 164 -7.10 -13.27 2.61
N LEU A 165 -6.89 -14.58 2.45
CA LEU A 165 -7.00 -15.25 1.15
C LEU A 165 -8.44 -15.25 0.61
N ALA A 166 -9.44 -15.36 1.50
CA ALA A 166 -10.85 -15.40 1.11
C ALA A 166 -11.40 -14.02 0.72
N ASN A 167 -10.98 -12.95 1.43
CA ASN A 167 -11.60 -11.63 1.35
C ASN A 167 -10.82 -10.62 0.52
N THR A 168 -9.63 -10.99 0.00
CA THR A 168 -8.80 -10.09 -0.80
C THR A 168 -8.39 -10.73 -2.13
N THR A 169 -7.84 -9.90 -3.03
CA THR A 169 -7.27 -10.38 -4.31
C THR A 169 -6.06 -11.28 -4.11
N LEU A 170 -5.44 -11.28 -2.91
CA LEU A 170 -4.24 -12.06 -2.61
C LEU A 170 -4.50 -13.58 -2.69
N GLY A 171 -5.74 -14.02 -2.49
CA GLY A 171 -6.14 -15.41 -2.67
C GLY A 171 -5.99 -15.96 -4.09
N ASN A 172 -6.01 -15.07 -5.08
CA ASN A 172 -5.89 -15.42 -6.51
C ASN A 172 -4.47 -15.29 -7.07
N LEU A 173 -3.49 -14.89 -6.25
CA LEU A 173 -2.11 -14.71 -6.69
C LEU A 173 -1.46 -16.05 -7.05
N LYS A 174 -0.65 -16.01 -8.10
CA LYS A 174 0.20 -17.13 -8.56
C LYS A 174 1.63 -16.64 -8.71
N ALA A 175 2.59 -17.54 -8.67
CA ALA A 175 3.98 -17.20 -8.98
C ALA A 175 4.03 -16.43 -10.32
N GLY A 176 4.71 -15.28 -10.30
CA GLY A 176 4.74 -14.34 -11.41
C GLY A 176 3.73 -13.19 -11.33
N SER A 177 2.75 -13.22 -10.43
CA SER A 177 1.82 -12.10 -10.19
C SER A 177 2.56 -10.89 -9.64
N PHE A 178 2.08 -9.69 -9.99
CA PHE A 178 2.59 -8.42 -9.49
C PHE A 178 1.61 -7.81 -8.48
N ILE A 179 2.16 -7.10 -7.50
CA ILE A 179 1.41 -6.39 -6.45
C ILE A 179 1.95 -4.97 -6.28
N ASN A 180 1.10 -4.07 -5.80
CA ASN A 180 1.51 -2.76 -5.30
C ASN A 180 2.09 -2.92 -3.89
N LEU A 181 3.24 -2.30 -3.67
CA LEU A 181 3.96 -2.36 -2.40
C LEU A 181 4.04 -0.97 -1.78
N GLU A 182 3.61 -0.84 -0.54
CA GLU A 182 3.83 0.34 0.30
C GLU A 182 4.55 -0.10 1.57
N THR A 183 5.73 0.47 1.85
CA THR A 183 6.47 0.26 3.08
C THR A 183 5.93 1.15 4.20
N ASP A 184 6.09 0.75 5.45
CA ASP A 184 5.59 1.50 6.59
C ASP A 184 6.17 2.93 6.61
N ILE A 185 5.29 3.92 6.76
CA ILE A 185 5.65 5.34 6.77
C ILE A 185 6.62 5.68 7.91
N LEU A 186 6.53 5.00 9.05
CA LEU A 186 7.43 5.22 10.19
C LEU A 186 8.88 4.91 9.81
N GLY A 187 9.12 3.82 9.07
CA GLY A 187 10.44 3.47 8.55
C GLY A 187 11.01 4.56 7.63
N LYS A 188 10.18 5.19 6.80
CA LYS A 188 10.60 6.28 5.90
C LYS A 188 11.03 7.54 6.67
N TYR A 189 10.29 7.92 7.72
CA TYR A 189 10.67 9.05 8.56
C TYR A 189 11.96 8.78 9.34
N VAL A 190 12.08 7.60 9.96
CA VAL A 190 13.32 7.20 10.66
C VAL A 190 14.52 7.26 9.71
N ALA A 191 14.42 6.62 8.54
CA ALA A 191 15.50 6.64 7.55
C ALA A 191 15.86 8.08 7.10
N ARG A 192 14.89 8.95 6.95
CA ARG A 192 15.12 10.36 6.54
C ARG A 192 15.87 11.14 7.63
N LEU A 193 15.50 10.94 8.89
CA LEU A 193 16.10 11.64 10.04
C LEU A 193 17.55 11.18 10.27
N THR A 194 17.82 9.87 10.21
CA THR A 194 19.17 9.32 10.37
C THR A 194 20.12 9.78 9.26
N LEU A 195 19.68 9.74 7.99
CA LEU A 195 20.47 10.24 6.85
C LEU A 195 20.73 11.74 6.90
N SER A 196 19.89 12.52 7.58
CA SER A 196 20.09 13.96 7.78
C SER A 196 21.12 14.23 8.86
N ALA A 197 21.15 13.44 9.93
CA ALA A 197 22.17 13.52 10.98
C ALA A 197 23.58 13.28 10.42
N ASP A 198 23.76 12.29 9.57
CA ASP A 198 25.06 11.96 8.95
C ASP A 198 25.59 13.07 8.03
N ARG A 199 24.72 13.85 7.39
CA ARG A 199 25.12 14.97 6.49
C ARG A 199 25.59 16.21 7.23
N HIS A 200 25.23 16.39 8.49
CA HIS A 200 25.65 17.50 9.33
C HIS A 200 26.81 17.13 10.27
N GLY A 201 27.30 15.88 10.21
CA GLY A 201 28.39 15.33 11.03
C GLY A 201 29.80 15.81 10.70
N GLY A 202 29.96 16.98 10.04
CA GLY A 202 31.24 17.65 9.85
C GLY A 202 31.57 18.75 10.88
N TYR A 203 30.75 18.92 11.92
CA TYR A 203 30.97 19.91 12.96
C TYR A 203 30.79 19.26 14.35
N ASN A 204 31.90 19.10 15.09
CA ASN A 204 32.06 18.69 16.49
C ASN A 204 30.84 17.99 17.16
N SER A 205 30.78 16.66 17.02
CA SER A 205 29.57 15.85 17.22
C SER A 205 29.29 15.36 18.64
N GLU A 206 30.03 15.75 19.70
CA GLU A 206 29.82 15.16 21.03
C GLU A 206 28.95 15.98 22.00
N LYS A 207 28.62 17.24 21.67
CA LYS A 207 27.84 18.09 22.59
C LYS A 207 26.45 18.52 22.08
N GLU A 208 26.18 18.49 20.78
CA GLU A 208 24.90 19.05 20.24
C GLU A 208 23.83 18.00 19.95
N ASN A 209 24.17 16.74 19.68
CA ASN A 209 23.18 15.69 19.39
C ASN A 209 22.31 15.32 20.61
N GLY A 210 22.83 15.46 21.82
CA GLY A 210 22.05 15.26 23.05
C GLY A 210 21.00 16.33 23.28
N ASN A 211 21.26 17.57 22.86
CA ASN A 211 20.33 18.68 23.04
C ASN A 211 19.19 18.74 22.02
N TYR A 212 19.41 18.27 20.77
CA TYR A 212 18.36 18.29 19.75
C TYR A 212 17.26 17.27 20.03
N LEU A 213 17.62 16.06 20.41
CA LEU A 213 16.63 15.04 20.80
C LEU A 213 15.92 15.38 22.11
N ALA A 214 16.64 15.98 23.07
CA ALA A 214 16.05 16.46 24.33
C ALA A 214 15.04 17.59 24.08
N SER A 215 15.35 18.54 23.18
CA SER A 215 14.43 19.65 22.84
C SER A 215 13.14 19.20 22.12
N LEU A 216 13.15 18.05 21.45
CA LEU A 216 11.95 17.48 20.83
C LEU A 216 11.06 16.74 21.83
N LEU A 217 11.60 16.36 22.99
CA LEU A 217 10.86 15.67 24.05
C LEU A 217 10.27 16.63 25.09
N GLU A 218 10.65 17.92 25.07
CA GLU A 218 10.15 18.96 25.96
C GLU A 218 9.01 19.81 25.34
N MET A 219 8.57 19.51 24.10
CA MET A 219 7.43 20.11 23.41
C MET A 219 6.19 19.22 23.52
#